data_aaa775ef4aef72006c0b0306cfd9700f
#
_entry.id   aaa775ef4aef72006c0b0306cfd9700f
#
_cell.length_a   1.000
_cell.length_b   1.000
_cell.length_c   1.000
_cell.angle_alpha   90.00
_cell.angle_beta   90.00
_cell.angle_gamma   90.00
#
_symmetry.space_group_name_H-M   'P 1'
#
loop_
_entity.id
_entity.type
_entity.pdbx_description
1 polymer ?
#
loop_
_entity_poly.entity_id
_entity_poly.type
_entity_poly.pdbx_seq_one_letter_code
_entity_poly.pdbx_strand_id
1 'polypeptide(L)'
;MLILSSVIVLCCVFFNKISDKFGLPALLAFILLGMLFGSDGLFKIEFDNYKFAEEICSVGLGFIIFYGGFGTKWSEAKKVAGKTLILASAGALLTAFATGAFCKLVLGFEWLESLLIGAVISSTDAASVFSVLRSKKLNLRYGTASILELESGSNDPWAYMLTVIILSVMKGGATAGGFVVSLLAQVFFGVGFGALISLGAVYLIKRVRFDAAGFDAIFVTAIAILSYALPSAVGGNGYLSCYIVGIVLGNTKISGKTALVHFFDGITGFTQILLFFLLGLLAFPSQMPSIILPAAAIALFLTFVARPAAVTVIMKPFGAKWKQIALISWAGLRGATSIVFAIMATVDDAYMKNDVFHIVFCIVLMSIGIQGTLLPLFAKKLDMIDDEENVMKTFNDYSDETEVQFIKLSVQPDSNWAGRKIKDIPFPRGLLVVMILRDKEKIIPTGKTQILAGDVVVLSAAGFYDDSHFVLSEMNLDKHHEWCGLKVSEITMSEDSLIVMIKRQGRILIPNGRLRLKEGDVLVVTSG
;
A
#
# COMPACT_ATOMS: atom_id res chain seq x y z
N MET A 1 2.26 23.54 20.22
CA MET A 1 2.20 22.15 19.75
C MET A 1 1.54 22.01 18.38
N LEU A 2 0.24 22.36 18.18
CA LEU A 2 -0.47 22.18 16.89
C LEU A 2 0.19 22.86 15.69
N ILE A 3 0.67 24.11 15.85
CA ILE A 3 1.37 24.83 14.78
C ILE A 3 2.65 24.07 14.38
N LEU A 4 3.43 23.60 15.34
CA LEU A 4 4.65 22.85 15.10
C LEU A 4 4.34 21.55 14.34
N SER A 5 3.35 20.77 14.79
CA SER A 5 2.93 19.54 14.11
C SER A 5 2.49 19.81 12.68
N SER A 6 1.74 20.89 12.44
CA SER A 6 1.32 21.27 11.07
C SER A 6 2.51 21.63 10.19
N VAL A 7 3.48 22.38 10.71
CA VAL A 7 4.71 22.76 9.98
C VAL A 7 5.53 21.51 9.67
N ILE A 8 5.66 20.58 10.61
CA ILE A 8 6.39 19.32 10.41
C ILE A 8 5.76 18.50 9.27
N VAL A 9 4.43 18.31 9.29
CA VAL A 9 3.73 17.56 8.23
C VAL A 9 3.92 18.24 6.86
N LEU A 10 3.80 19.56 6.80
CA LEU A 10 4.06 20.32 5.56
C LEU A 10 5.50 20.14 5.07
N CYS A 11 6.48 20.24 5.98
CA CYS A 11 7.88 19.97 5.65
C CYS A 11 8.06 18.56 5.07
N CYS A 12 7.49 17.54 5.72
CA CYS A 12 7.58 16.16 5.22
C CYS A 12 7.00 16.00 3.82
N VAL A 13 5.83 16.62 3.53
CA VAL A 13 5.20 16.59 2.20
C VAL A 13 6.10 17.25 1.15
N PHE A 14 6.69 18.41 1.46
CA PHE A 14 7.63 19.09 0.55
C PHE A 14 8.92 18.28 0.34
N PHE A 15 9.46 17.70 1.41
CA PHE A 15 10.66 16.87 1.32
C PHE A 15 10.42 15.58 0.55
N ASN A 16 9.22 15.00 0.59
CA ASN A 16 8.85 13.87 -0.26
C ASN A 16 9.04 14.23 -1.76
N LYS A 17 8.53 15.37 -2.19
CA LYS A 17 8.67 15.84 -3.58
C LYS A 17 10.13 16.09 -3.97
N ILE A 18 10.94 16.58 -3.03
CA ILE A 18 12.39 16.82 -3.24
C ILE A 18 13.12 15.48 -3.33
N SER A 19 12.80 14.54 -2.44
CA SER A 19 13.38 13.19 -2.38
C SER A 19 13.19 12.42 -3.69
N ASP A 20 11.99 12.50 -4.27
CA ASP A 20 11.69 11.91 -5.58
C ASP A 20 12.60 12.46 -6.69
N LYS A 21 12.89 13.75 -6.67
CA LYS A 21 13.77 14.40 -7.65
C LYS A 21 15.22 13.90 -7.55
N PHE A 22 15.70 13.63 -6.34
CA PHE A 22 17.06 13.11 -6.11
C PHE A 22 17.14 11.58 -6.18
N GLY A 23 16.00 10.89 -6.26
CA GLY A 23 15.92 9.43 -6.27
C GLY A 23 16.32 8.77 -4.95
N LEU A 24 16.19 9.53 -3.85
CA LEU A 24 16.34 9.01 -2.49
C LEU A 24 15.00 8.44 -2.01
N PRO A 25 14.99 7.40 -1.16
CA PRO A 25 13.76 6.97 -0.53
C PRO A 25 13.19 8.07 0.37
N ALA A 26 11.91 8.45 0.16
CA ALA A 26 11.25 9.51 0.93
C ALA A 26 11.29 9.27 2.45
N LEU A 27 11.23 8.00 2.84
CA LEU A 27 11.26 7.58 4.24
C LEU A 27 12.55 8.00 4.95
N LEU A 28 13.68 7.98 4.23
CA LEU A 28 14.96 8.49 4.75
C LEU A 28 14.88 9.99 5.07
N ALA A 29 14.22 10.77 4.22
CA ALA A 29 14.06 12.20 4.45
C ALA A 29 13.22 12.48 5.70
N PHE A 30 12.18 11.68 5.96
CA PHE A 30 11.35 11.83 7.18
C PHE A 30 12.14 11.52 8.45
N ILE A 31 12.97 10.46 8.43
CA ILE A 31 13.87 10.14 9.55
C ILE A 31 14.84 11.30 9.81
N LEU A 32 15.52 11.79 8.77
CA LEU A 32 16.49 12.88 8.89
C LEU A 32 15.83 14.17 9.39
N LEU A 33 14.62 14.49 8.94
CA LEU A 33 13.83 15.58 9.50
C LEU A 33 13.54 15.36 10.97
N GLY A 34 13.10 14.17 11.37
CA GLY A 34 12.88 13.82 12.79
C GLY A 34 14.14 14.05 13.64
N MET A 35 15.30 13.62 13.15
CA MET A 35 16.59 13.86 13.83
C MET A 35 16.93 15.35 13.95
N LEU A 36 16.63 16.15 12.91
CA LEU A 36 16.86 17.62 12.96
C LEU A 36 15.99 18.31 14.02
N PHE A 37 14.77 17.79 14.22
CA PHE A 37 13.84 18.33 15.23
C PHE A 37 14.06 17.74 16.61
N GLY A 38 14.71 16.58 16.74
CA GLY A 38 14.93 15.86 17.99
C GLY A 38 15.82 16.58 19.01
N SER A 39 15.97 15.96 20.17
CA SER A 39 16.68 16.52 21.34
C SER A 39 18.13 16.91 21.03
N ASP A 40 18.82 16.13 20.21
CA ASP A 40 20.19 16.39 19.74
C ASP A 40 20.25 17.18 18.42
N GLY A 41 19.08 17.50 17.84
CA GLY A 41 18.99 18.19 16.56
C GLY A 41 19.09 19.71 16.67
N LEU A 42 18.83 20.39 15.54
CA LEU A 42 18.89 21.86 15.49
C LEU A 42 17.78 22.52 16.32
N PHE A 43 16.59 21.93 16.34
CA PHE A 43 15.42 22.51 17.02
C PHE A 43 15.27 22.08 18.48
N LYS A 44 16.06 21.11 18.94
CA LYS A 44 16.14 20.65 20.34
C LYS A 44 14.79 20.39 21.00
N ILE A 45 13.87 19.72 20.26
CA ILE A 45 12.60 19.30 20.83
C ILE A 45 12.86 18.09 21.72
N GLU A 46 12.69 18.26 23.02
CA GLU A 46 12.80 17.18 23.99
C GLU A 46 11.61 16.22 23.82
N PHE A 47 11.90 15.03 23.31
CA PHE A 47 10.94 13.94 23.17
C PHE A 47 11.65 12.62 23.46
N ASP A 48 11.36 12.06 24.63
CA ASP A 48 11.96 10.82 25.15
C ASP A 48 10.90 9.78 25.58
N ASN A 49 9.63 10.03 25.22
CA ASN A 49 8.53 9.15 25.59
C ASN A 49 8.41 7.96 24.63
N TYR A 50 9.28 6.97 24.81
CA TYR A 50 9.30 5.73 24.04
C TYR A 50 7.98 4.95 24.14
N LYS A 51 7.29 4.97 25.30
CA LYS A 51 6.01 4.27 25.47
C LYS A 51 4.91 4.87 24.59
N PHE A 52 4.78 6.18 24.57
CA PHE A 52 3.83 6.87 23.70
C PHE A 52 4.16 6.63 22.22
N ALA A 53 5.45 6.65 21.86
CA ALA A 53 5.90 6.34 20.52
C ALA A 53 5.57 4.89 20.13
N GLU A 54 5.79 3.94 21.03
CA GLU A 54 5.47 2.52 20.81
C GLU A 54 3.99 2.32 20.54
N GLU A 55 3.10 2.91 21.34
CA GLU A 55 1.65 2.80 21.17
C GLU A 55 1.18 3.33 19.81
N ILE A 56 1.65 4.51 19.40
CA ILE A 56 1.30 5.11 18.10
C ILE A 56 1.89 4.29 16.96
N CYS A 57 3.16 3.91 17.08
CA CYS A 57 3.87 3.18 16.04
C CYS A 57 3.27 1.79 15.84
N SER A 58 2.86 1.12 16.91
CA SER A 58 2.25 -0.22 16.82
C SER A 58 0.89 -0.19 16.12
N VAL A 59 0.03 0.78 16.43
CA VAL A 59 -1.24 0.98 15.72
C VAL A 59 -0.99 1.37 14.27
N GLY A 60 -0.07 2.30 14.02
CA GLY A 60 0.30 2.73 12.68
C GLY A 60 0.83 1.58 11.82
N LEU A 61 1.69 0.75 12.39
CA LEU A 61 2.20 -0.45 11.72
C LEU A 61 1.07 -1.43 11.39
N GLY A 62 0.09 -1.59 12.30
CA GLY A 62 -1.11 -2.38 12.05
C GLY A 62 -1.87 -1.92 10.81
N PHE A 63 -2.04 -0.60 10.60
CA PHE A 63 -2.64 -0.04 9.39
C PHE A 63 -1.81 -0.31 8.13
N ILE A 64 -0.49 -0.16 8.20
CA ILE A 64 0.41 -0.43 7.07
C ILE A 64 0.32 -1.90 6.65
N ILE A 65 0.36 -2.82 7.62
CA ILE A 65 0.26 -4.27 7.37
C ILE A 65 -1.13 -4.64 6.83
N PHE A 66 -2.20 -4.07 7.39
CA PHE A 66 -3.56 -4.27 6.89
C PHE A 66 -3.68 -3.83 5.43
N TYR A 67 -3.20 -2.63 5.10
CA TYR A 67 -3.26 -2.09 3.75
C TYR A 67 -2.37 -2.87 2.78
N GLY A 68 -1.20 -3.32 3.20
CA GLY A 68 -0.36 -4.24 2.43
C GLY A 68 -1.11 -5.53 2.07
N GLY A 69 -1.83 -6.13 3.03
CA GLY A 69 -2.72 -7.25 2.77
C GLY A 69 -3.89 -6.90 1.84
N PHE A 70 -4.54 -5.74 2.06
CA PHE A 70 -5.67 -5.27 1.25
C PHE A 70 -5.30 -5.06 -0.22
N GLY A 71 -4.08 -4.58 -0.48
CA GLY A 71 -3.53 -4.42 -1.82
C GLY A 71 -3.18 -5.75 -2.50
N THR A 72 -2.94 -6.82 -1.75
CA THR A 72 -2.47 -8.10 -2.30
C THR A 72 -3.53 -8.80 -3.16
N LYS A 73 -3.32 -8.89 -4.47
CA LYS A 73 -4.19 -9.64 -5.40
C LYS A 73 -3.92 -11.13 -5.29
N TRP A 74 -4.80 -11.87 -4.62
CA TRP A 74 -4.64 -13.30 -4.37
C TRP A 74 -4.50 -14.14 -5.64
N SER A 75 -5.16 -13.74 -6.73
CA SER A 75 -5.05 -14.41 -8.03
C SER A 75 -3.62 -14.51 -8.58
N GLU A 76 -2.80 -13.50 -8.27
CA GLU A 76 -1.39 -13.44 -8.67
C GLU A 76 -0.48 -14.00 -7.57
N ALA A 77 -0.75 -13.62 -6.32
CA ALA A 77 0.00 -14.05 -5.14
C ALA A 77 0.02 -15.58 -4.98
N LYS A 78 -1.10 -16.28 -5.26
CA LYS A 78 -1.20 -17.74 -5.12
C LYS A 78 -0.15 -18.51 -5.95
N LYS A 79 0.31 -17.95 -7.07
CA LYS A 79 1.34 -18.59 -7.93
C LYS A 79 2.70 -18.67 -7.26
N VAL A 80 2.99 -17.75 -6.36
CA VAL A 80 4.28 -17.64 -5.65
C VAL A 80 4.13 -17.88 -4.15
N ALA A 81 2.90 -18.01 -3.62
CA ALA A 81 2.60 -18.02 -2.19
C ALA A 81 3.38 -19.08 -1.42
N GLY A 82 3.44 -20.33 -1.91
CA GLY A 82 4.11 -21.41 -1.18
C GLY A 82 5.57 -21.11 -0.87
N LYS A 83 6.35 -20.77 -1.90
CA LYS A 83 7.77 -20.44 -1.75
C LYS A 83 7.99 -19.15 -0.95
N THR A 84 7.10 -18.19 -1.10
CA THR A 84 7.20 -16.89 -0.44
C THR A 84 6.84 -16.96 1.04
N LEU A 85 5.81 -17.73 1.41
CA LEU A 85 5.45 -17.95 2.83
C LEU A 85 6.55 -18.71 3.58
N ILE A 86 7.21 -19.69 2.93
CA ILE A 86 8.37 -20.36 3.53
C ILE A 86 9.54 -19.37 3.69
N LEU A 87 9.75 -18.49 2.71
CA LEU A 87 10.78 -17.45 2.80
C LEU A 87 10.47 -16.44 3.92
N ALA A 88 9.20 -16.03 4.06
CA ALA A 88 8.76 -15.10 5.09
C ALA A 88 8.81 -15.69 6.51
N SER A 89 8.63 -17.00 6.66
CA SER A 89 8.66 -17.70 7.97
C SER A 89 10.05 -18.28 8.26
N ALA A 90 10.41 -19.37 7.62
CA ALA A 90 11.70 -20.04 7.83
C ALA A 90 12.88 -19.13 7.46
N GLY A 91 12.73 -18.29 6.43
CA GLY A 91 13.77 -17.32 6.04
C GLY A 91 13.99 -16.24 7.09
N ALA A 92 12.92 -15.71 7.71
CA ALA A 92 13.02 -14.77 8.81
C ALA A 92 13.71 -15.43 10.03
N LEU A 93 13.31 -16.66 10.39
CA LEU A 93 13.95 -17.44 11.46
C LEU A 93 15.44 -17.66 11.21
N LEU A 94 15.81 -18.13 10.01
CA LEU A 94 17.22 -18.35 9.63
C LEU A 94 18.02 -17.05 9.67
N THR A 95 17.45 -15.96 9.17
CA THR A 95 18.09 -14.63 9.18
C THR A 95 18.27 -14.14 10.62
N ALA A 96 17.24 -14.26 11.47
CA ALA A 96 17.29 -13.87 12.88
C ALA A 96 18.38 -14.66 13.63
N PHE A 97 18.38 -15.98 13.49
CA PHE A 97 19.35 -16.84 14.14
C PHE A 97 20.79 -16.59 13.66
N ALA A 98 20.99 -16.51 12.33
CA ALA A 98 22.32 -16.26 11.77
C ALA A 98 22.87 -14.90 12.24
N THR A 99 22.04 -13.85 12.25
CA THR A 99 22.43 -12.52 12.71
C THR A 99 22.67 -12.50 14.23
N GLY A 100 21.83 -13.16 15.01
CA GLY A 100 22.03 -13.31 16.45
C GLY A 100 23.32 -14.07 16.77
N ALA A 101 23.60 -15.16 16.06
CA ALA A 101 24.86 -15.89 16.19
C ALA A 101 26.07 -15.00 15.87
N PHE A 102 26.00 -14.17 14.82
CA PHE A 102 27.06 -13.21 14.49
C PHE A 102 27.25 -12.18 15.63
N CYS A 103 26.17 -11.60 16.16
CA CYS A 103 26.25 -10.65 17.28
C CYS A 103 26.93 -11.29 18.50
N LYS A 104 26.60 -12.54 18.83
CA LYS A 104 27.22 -13.27 19.93
C LYS A 104 28.67 -13.61 19.68
N LEU A 105 28.98 -14.22 18.54
CA LEU A 105 30.29 -14.82 18.28
C LEU A 105 31.36 -13.80 17.87
N VAL A 106 30.95 -12.73 17.17
CA VAL A 106 31.88 -11.72 16.64
C VAL A 106 31.89 -10.44 17.49
N LEU A 107 30.68 -9.96 17.91
CA LEU A 107 30.58 -8.74 18.71
C LEU A 107 30.61 -8.99 20.21
N GLY A 108 30.47 -10.24 20.65
CA GLY A 108 30.52 -10.62 22.06
C GLY A 108 29.29 -10.23 22.91
N PHE A 109 28.15 -9.91 22.26
CA PHE A 109 26.90 -9.58 22.96
C PHE A 109 26.36 -10.80 23.72
N GLU A 110 25.41 -10.60 24.62
CA GLU A 110 24.75 -11.70 25.32
C GLU A 110 23.81 -12.48 24.39
N TRP A 111 23.61 -13.79 24.63
CA TRP A 111 22.85 -14.66 23.70
C TRP A 111 21.45 -14.15 23.42
N LEU A 112 20.67 -13.86 24.47
CA LEU A 112 19.28 -13.44 24.30
C LEU A 112 19.17 -12.08 23.62
N GLU A 113 20.05 -11.15 24.00
CA GLU A 113 20.12 -9.83 23.37
C GLU A 113 20.57 -9.93 21.88
N SER A 114 21.52 -10.81 21.57
CA SER A 114 21.95 -11.09 20.21
C SER A 114 20.79 -11.64 19.35
N LEU A 115 20.02 -12.58 19.89
CA LEU A 115 18.85 -13.15 19.24
C LEU A 115 17.73 -12.11 19.10
N LEU A 116 17.56 -11.23 20.07
CA LEU A 116 16.59 -10.12 20.03
C LEU A 116 16.93 -9.17 18.87
N ILE A 117 18.18 -8.72 18.74
CA ILE A 117 18.62 -7.90 17.60
C ILE A 117 18.33 -8.63 16.29
N GLY A 118 18.69 -9.92 16.19
CA GLY A 118 18.42 -10.73 15.02
C GLY A 118 16.93 -10.82 14.69
N ALA A 119 16.06 -11.01 15.69
CA ALA A 119 14.61 -11.08 15.52
C ALA A 119 14.03 -9.76 15.00
N VAL A 120 14.37 -8.67 15.67
CA VAL A 120 13.91 -7.30 15.34
C VAL A 120 14.25 -6.91 13.90
N ILE A 121 15.47 -7.25 13.45
CA ILE A 121 15.91 -6.91 12.08
C ILE A 121 15.62 -8.01 11.06
N SER A 122 14.90 -9.09 11.40
CA SER A 122 14.56 -10.16 10.45
C SER A 122 13.46 -9.78 9.47
N SER A 123 12.59 -8.83 9.82
CA SER A 123 11.56 -8.28 8.92
C SER A 123 12.17 -7.49 7.77
N THR A 124 11.52 -7.50 6.60
CA THR A 124 11.91 -6.72 5.42
C THR A 124 10.84 -5.71 5.05
N ASP A 125 11.22 -4.61 4.42
CA ASP A 125 10.35 -3.50 4.07
C ASP A 125 10.15 -3.39 2.55
N ALA A 126 9.04 -3.94 2.05
CA ALA A 126 8.66 -3.80 0.66
C ALA A 126 8.22 -2.37 0.30
N ALA A 127 7.67 -1.59 1.24
CA ALA A 127 7.23 -0.24 0.95
C ALA A 127 8.40 0.62 0.46
N SER A 128 9.56 0.54 1.12
CA SER A 128 10.80 1.19 0.66
C SER A 128 11.26 0.69 -0.70
N VAL A 129 11.21 -0.64 -0.94
CA VAL A 129 11.59 -1.24 -2.22
C VAL A 129 10.70 -0.71 -3.35
N PHE A 130 9.38 -0.75 -3.17
CA PHE A 130 8.44 -0.32 -4.20
C PHE A 130 8.42 1.19 -4.41
N SER A 131 8.63 1.98 -3.36
CA SER A 131 8.82 3.43 -3.49
C SER A 131 9.95 3.74 -4.49
N VAL A 132 11.10 3.08 -4.34
CA VAL A 132 12.25 3.26 -5.23
C VAL A 132 11.98 2.72 -6.65
N LEU A 133 11.37 1.54 -6.78
CA LEU A 133 11.07 0.96 -8.09
C LEU A 133 10.05 1.80 -8.88
N ARG A 134 9.01 2.31 -8.21
CA ARG A 134 7.98 3.17 -8.81
C ARG A 134 8.55 4.51 -9.26
N SER A 135 9.36 5.18 -8.43
CA SER A 135 9.98 6.45 -8.80
C SER A 135 10.85 6.36 -10.06
N LYS A 136 11.40 5.17 -10.34
CA LYS A 136 12.21 4.88 -11.54
C LYS A 136 11.44 4.13 -12.63
N LYS A 137 10.14 3.85 -12.46
CA LYS A 137 9.28 3.12 -13.40
C LYS A 137 9.86 1.75 -13.80
N LEU A 138 10.38 0.99 -12.83
CA LEU A 138 11.02 -0.30 -13.05
C LEU A 138 10.10 -1.46 -12.66
N ASN A 139 9.96 -2.44 -13.56
CA ASN A 139 9.32 -3.73 -13.28
C ASN A 139 10.38 -4.84 -13.15
N LEU A 140 10.09 -5.90 -12.38
CA LEU A 140 11.03 -6.98 -12.09
C LEU A 140 10.60 -8.29 -12.72
N ARG A 141 11.55 -8.95 -13.41
CA ARG A 141 11.36 -10.26 -14.06
C ARG A 141 11.03 -11.39 -13.07
N TYR A 142 10.41 -12.46 -13.58
CA TYR A 142 10.14 -13.73 -12.89
C TYR A 142 9.21 -13.61 -11.69
N GLY A 143 8.30 -12.63 -11.69
CA GLY A 143 7.39 -12.40 -10.57
C GLY A 143 8.11 -12.00 -9.27
N THR A 144 9.33 -11.45 -9.38
CA THR A 144 10.14 -11.07 -8.20
C THR A 144 9.47 -9.97 -7.38
N ALA A 145 8.75 -9.04 -8.03
CA ALA A 145 7.99 -8.02 -7.34
C ALA A 145 6.93 -8.65 -6.41
N SER A 146 6.13 -9.59 -6.93
CA SER A 146 5.12 -10.31 -6.14
C SER A 146 5.72 -11.11 -4.98
N ILE A 147 6.92 -11.67 -5.16
CA ILE A 147 7.63 -12.38 -4.08
C ILE A 147 8.02 -11.40 -2.97
N LEU A 148 8.63 -10.27 -3.32
CA LEU A 148 9.09 -9.26 -2.35
C LEU A 148 7.91 -8.66 -1.56
N GLU A 149 6.81 -8.36 -2.24
CA GLU A 149 5.61 -7.78 -1.62
C GLU A 149 4.96 -8.78 -0.64
N LEU A 150 4.71 -10.00 -1.09
CA LEU A 150 4.10 -11.03 -0.25
C LEU A 150 5.03 -11.47 0.89
N GLU A 151 6.34 -11.53 0.66
CA GLU A 151 7.33 -11.84 1.69
C GLU A 151 7.29 -10.80 2.80
N SER A 152 7.40 -9.52 2.45
CA SER A 152 7.45 -8.43 3.42
C SER A 152 6.19 -8.36 4.26
N GLY A 153 4.99 -8.40 3.65
CA GLY A 153 3.75 -8.39 4.42
C GLY A 153 3.56 -9.61 5.33
N SER A 154 4.21 -10.74 4.99
CA SER A 154 4.11 -11.99 5.76
C SER A 154 5.20 -12.15 6.80
N ASN A 155 6.38 -11.52 6.69
CA ASN A 155 7.48 -11.70 7.62
C ASN A 155 7.41 -10.79 8.86
N ASP A 156 6.70 -9.67 8.78
CA ASP A 156 6.47 -8.77 9.93
C ASP A 156 5.84 -9.49 11.13
N PRO A 157 4.75 -10.27 10.95
CA PRO A 157 4.20 -11.07 12.04
C PRO A 157 5.19 -12.07 12.65
N TRP A 158 6.09 -12.64 11.86
CA TRP A 158 7.12 -13.57 12.35
C TRP A 158 8.19 -12.86 13.18
N ALA A 159 8.68 -11.71 12.70
CA ALA A 159 9.63 -10.90 13.45
C ALA A 159 9.04 -10.42 14.79
N TYR A 160 7.76 -10.00 14.79
CA TYR A 160 7.03 -9.66 16.01
C TYR A 160 6.96 -10.83 16.99
N MET A 161 6.52 -12.01 16.52
CA MET A 161 6.44 -13.20 17.37
C MET A 161 7.78 -13.52 18.02
N LEU A 162 8.85 -13.54 17.23
CA LEU A 162 10.19 -13.80 17.73
C LEU A 162 10.62 -12.77 18.79
N THR A 163 10.39 -11.49 18.53
CA THR A 163 10.74 -10.40 19.44
C THR A 163 10.03 -10.56 20.78
N VAL A 164 8.69 -10.72 20.78
CA VAL A 164 7.90 -10.88 22.01
C VAL A 164 8.31 -12.13 22.80
N ILE A 165 8.56 -13.24 22.11
CA ILE A 165 8.95 -14.48 22.77
C ILE A 165 10.33 -14.36 23.40
N ILE A 166 11.31 -13.76 22.69
CA ILE A 166 12.67 -13.56 23.24
C ILE A 166 12.61 -12.62 24.45
N LEU A 167 11.85 -11.52 24.40
CA LEU A 167 11.64 -10.63 25.56
C LEU A 167 11.04 -11.38 26.75
N SER A 168 10.04 -12.25 26.51
CA SER A 168 9.46 -13.09 27.57
C SER A 168 10.50 -14.04 28.20
N VAL A 169 11.37 -14.62 27.38
CA VAL A 169 12.48 -15.49 27.88
C VAL A 169 13.48 -14.67 28.70
N MET A 170 13.84 -13.46 28.26
CA MET A 170 14.77 -12.55 28.95
C MET A 170 14.26 -12.18 30.37
N LYS A 171 12.95 -12.06 30.54
CA LYS A 171 12.31 -11.81 31.86
C LYS A 171 12.22 -13.06 32.75
N GLY A 172 12.75 -14.20 32.30
CA GLY A 172 12.69 -15.47 33.06
C GLY A 172 11.34 -16.16 33.04
N GLY A 173 10.43 -15.71 32.17
CA GLY A 173 9.04 -16.18 32.12
C GLY A 173 8.80 -17.45 31.28
N ALA A 174 9.78 -17.94 30.52
CA ALA A 174 9.54 -19.05 29.61
C ALA A 174 10.59 -20.16 29.70
N THR A 175 10.11 -21.40 29.85
CA THR A 175 10.88 -22.62 29.58
C THR A 175 10.88 -22.90 28.07
N ALA A 176 11.75 -23.81 27.58
CA ALA A 176 11.77 -24.21 26.17
C ALA A 176 10.38 -24.69 25.67
N GLY A 177 9.60 -25.37 26.52
CA GLY A 177 8.21 -25.74 26.21
C GLY A 177 7.28 -24.53 26.10
N GLY A 178 7.45 -23.52 26.98
CA GLY A 178 6.68 -22.28 26.93
C GLY A 178 6.92 -21.46 25.66
N PHE A 179 8.13 -21.50 25.08
CA PHE A 179 8.45 -20.89 23.80
C PHE A 179 7.55 -21.44 22.67
N VAL A 180 7.47 -22.77 22.53
CA VAL A 180 6.67 -23.42 21.49
C VAL A 180 5.18 -23.13 21.70
N VAL A 181 4.70 -23.21 22.94
CA VAL A 181 3.30 -22.91 23.28
C VAL A 181 2.95 -21.46 22.93
N SER A 182 3.81 -20.49 23.28
CA SER A 182 3.58 -19.08 22.96
C SER A 182 3.55 -18.84 21.44
N LEU A 183 4.46 -19.45 20.67
CA LEU A 183 4.48 -19.35 19.22
C LEU A 183 3.19 -19.90 18.60
N LEU A 184 2.78 -21.10 19.03
CA LEU A 184 1.55 -21.73 18.55
C LEU A 184 0.31 -20.91 18.93
N ALA A 185 0.26 -20.37 20.14
CA ALA A 185 -0.84 -19.51 20.61
C ALA A 185 -0.94 -18.24 19.77
N GLN A 186 0.18 -17.55 19.50
CA GLN A 186 0.20 -16.36 18.68
C GLN A 186 -0.28 -16.64 17.25
N VAL A 187 0.14 -17.74 16.64
CA VAL A 187 -0.32 -18.15 15.30
C VAL A 187 -1.79 -18.55 15.35
N PHE A 188 -2.21 -19.37 16.31
CA PHE A 188 -3.58 -19.85 16.42
C PHE A 188 -4.58 -18.72 16.61
N PHE A 189 -4.33 -17.83 17.57
CA PHE A 189 -5.20 -16.68 17.81
C PHE A 189 -5.11 -15.64 16.69
N GLY A 190 -3.92 -15.40 16.13
CA GLY A 190 -3.76 -14.48 15.00
C GLY A 190 -4.55 -14.93 13.77
N VAL A 191 -4.42 -16.20 13.38
CA VAL A 191 -5.17 -16.76 12.24
C VAL A 191 -6.65 -16.91 12.57
N GLY A 192 -6.99 -17.41 13.77
CA GLY A 192 -8.37 -17.64 14.19
C GLY A 192 -9.19 -16.35 14.22
N PHE A 193 -8.70 -15.30 14.88
CA PHE A 193 -9.37 -14.00 14.90
C PHE A 193 -9.32 -13.32 13.54
N GLY A 194 -8.22 -13.43 12.80
CA GLY A 194 -8.14 -12.91 11.43
C GLY A 194 -9.22 -13.50 10.52
N ALA A 195 -9.43 -14.81 10.58
CA ALA A 195 -10.49 -15.50 9.83
C ALA A 195 -11.89 -15.09 10.31
N LEU A 196 -12.12 -15.07 11.63
CA LEU A 196 -13.42 -14.71 12.22
C LEU A 196 -13.83 -13.29 11.86
N ILE A 197 -12.93 -12.33 12.06
CA ILE A 197 -13.17 -10.92 11.75
C ILE A 197 -13.38 -10.74 10.25
N SER A 198 -12.60 -11.41 9.40
CA SER A 198 -12.79 -11.39 7.95
C SER A 198 -14.17 -11.85 7.52
N LEU A 199 -14.63 -12.98 8.05
CA LEU A 199 -15.96 -13.53 7.72
C LEU A 199 -17.07 -12.58 8.18
N GLY A 200 -16.97 -12.05 9.40
CA GLY A 200 -17.91 -11.06 9.92
C GLY A 200 -17.94 -9.77 9.09
N ALA A 201 -16.77 -9.23 8.74
CA ALA A 201 -16.65 -8.02 7.94
C ALA A 201 -17.23 -8.21 6.53
N VAL A 202 -16.89 -9.32 5.86
CA VAL A 202 -17.44 -9.65 4.53
C VAL A 202 -18.96 -9.84 4.58
N TYR A 203 -19.48 -10.48 5.63
CA TYR A 203 -20.92 -10.64 5.82
C TYR A 203 -21.63 -9.29 5.99
N LEU A 204 -21.07 -8.40 6.83
CA LEU A 204 -21.64 -7.08 7.07
C LEU A 204 -21.57 -6.20 5.82
N ILE A 205 -20.45 -6.13 5.12
CA ILE A 205 -20.29 -5.33 3.88
C ILE A 205 -21.30 -5.74 2.80
N LYS A 206 -21.63 -7.04 2.70
CA LYS A 206 -22.59 -7.53 1.73
C LYS A 206 -24.04 -7.23 2.11
N ARG A 207 -24.34 -7.08 3.39
CA ARG A 207 -25.72 -6.87 3.90
C ARG A 207 -26.06 -5.41 4.18
N VAL A 208 -25.09 -4.66 4.69
CA VAL A 208 -25.29 -3.26 5.06
C VAL A 208 -24.84 -2.39 3.88
N ARG A 209 -25.73 -1.59 3.36
CA ARG A 209 -25.41 -0.52 2.41
C ARG A 209 -25.29 0.78 3.20
N PHE A 210 -24.14 1.39 3.15
CA PHE A 210 -23.95 2.71 3.75
C PHE A 210 -24.38 3.76 2.72
N ASP A 211 -25.45 4.51 3.03
CA ASP A 211 -26.00 5.51 2.10
C ASP A 211 -25.14 6.78 2.02
N ALA A 212 -24.34 7.04 3.06
CA ALA A 212 -23.47 8.19 3.11
C ALA A 212 -22.06 7.87 2.60
N ALA A 213 -21.56 8.67 1.67
CA ALA A 213 -20.20 8.55 1.14
C ALA A 213 -19.16 8.65 2.27
N GLY A 214 -18.23 7.70 2.31
CA GLY A 214 -17.14 7.65 3.29
C GLY A 214 -17.39 6.76 4.51
N PHE A 215 -18.64 6.34 4.80
CA PHE A 215 -18.88 5.41 5.92
C PHE A 215 -18.26 4.04 5.68
N ASP A 216 -18.15 3.59 4.43
CA ASP A 216 -17.41 2.36 4.07
C ASP A 216 -15.95 2.43 4.55
N ALA A 217 -15.30 3.59 4.38
CA ALA A 217 -13.93 3.80 4.80
C ALA A 217 -13.78 3.78 6.33
N ILE A 218 -14.71 4.43 7.05
CA ILE A 218 -14.74 4.41 8.52
C ILE A 218 -14.98 2.98 9.03
N PHE A 219 -15.90 2.24 8.41
CA PHE A 219 -16.17 0.85 8.78
C PHE A 219 -14.94 -0.04 8.59
N VAL A 220 -14.28 0.03 7.42
CA VAL A 220 -13.08 -0.77 7.15
C VAL A 220 -11.92 -0.35 8.08
N THR A 221 -11.82 0.94 8.44
CA THR A 221 -10.85 1.43 9.44
C THR A 221 -11.11 0.81 10.81
N ALA A 222 -12.35 0.77 11.26
CA ALA A 222 -12.71 0.12 12.53
C ALA A 222 -12.39 -1.38 12.52
N ILE A 223 -12.64 -2.07 11.41
CA ILE A 223 -12.25 -3.48 11.22
C ILE A 223 -10.72 -3.65 11.27
N ALA A 224 -9.96 -2.75 10.67
CA ALA A 224 -8.49 -2.79 10.73
C ALA A 224 -7.97 -2.66 12.16
N ILE A 225 -8.50 -1.71 12.95
CA ILE A 225 -8.16 -1.53 14.37
C ILE A 225 -8.56 -2.78 15.17
N LEU A 226 -9.78 -3.29 14.97
CA LEU A 226 -10.27 -4.48 15.68
C LEU A 226 -9.43 -5.71 15.38
N SER A 227 -8.97 -5.85 14.12
CA SER A 227 -8.13 -6.98 13.70
C SER A 227 -6.74 -6.98 14.35
N TYR A 228 -6.24 -5.82 14.77
CA TYR A 228 -5.04 -5.71 15.60
C TYR A 228 -5.33 -5.93 17.09
N ALA A 229 -6.30 -5.20 17.62
CA ALA A 229 -6.53 -5.10 19.06
C ALA A 229 -7.07 -6.41 19.67
N LEU A 230 -8.03 -7.07 19.00
CA LEU A 230 -8.72 -8.23 19.57
C LEU A 230 -7.79 -9.44 19.79
N PRO A 231 -6.99 -9.91 18.80
CA PRO A 231 -6.04 -10.98 19.05
C PRO A 231 -4.93 -10.56 20.01
N SER A 232 -4.46 -9.31 19.96
CA SER A 232 -3.42 -8.81 20.89
C SER A 232 -3.88 -8.87 22.35
N ALA A 233 -5.14 -8.57 22.64
CA ALA A 233 -5.72 -8.63 23.99
C ALA A 233 -5.71 -10.03 24.62
N VAL A 234 -5.67 -11.10 23.81
CA VAL A 234 -5.63 -12.50 24.26
C VAL A 234 -4.27 -13.16 24.06
N GLY A 235 -3.22 -12.38 23.81
CA GLY A 235 -1.85 -12.88 23.59
C GLY A 235 -1.62 -13.49 22.22
N GLY A 236 -2.49 -13.20 21.26
CA GLY A 236 -2.34 -13.57 19.85
C GLY A 236 -1.56 -12.54 19.05
N ASN A 237 -1.24 -12.86 17.79
CA ASN A 237 -0.54 -11.95 16.89
C ASN A 237 -1.51 -11.03 16.13
N GLY A 238 -1.62 -9.76 16.59
CA GLY A 238 -2.47 -8.74 15.96
C GLY A 238 -2.04 -8.40 14.52
N TYR A 239 -0.76 -8.37 14.23
CA TYR A 239 -0.25 -8.08 12.89
C TYR A 239 -0.60 -9.18 11.88
N LEU A 240 -0.52 -10.45 12.30
CA LEU A 240 -0.93 -11.58 11.47
C LEU A 240 -2.43 -11.50 11.15
N SER A 241 -3.25 -11.17 12.13
CA SER A 241 -4.68 -10.97 11.96
C SER A 241 -4.98 -9.81 11.00
N CYS A 242 -4.32 -8.64 11.17
CA CYS A 242 -4.43 -7.50 10.26
C CYS A 242 -4.14 -7.88 8.81
N TYR A 243 -3.05 -8.61 8.59
CA TYR A 243 -2.65 -9.03 7.26
C TYR A 243 -3.68 -9.95 6.60
N ILE A 244 -4.19 -10.95 7.35
CA ILE A 244 -5.23 -11.88 6.87
C ILE A 244 -6.51 -11.12 6.53
N VAL A 245 -6.98 -10.23 7.42
CA VAL A 245 -8.19 -9.43 7.20
C VAL A 245 -8.01 -8.53 5.98
N GLY A 246 -6.84 -7.90 5.84
CA GLY A 246 -6.48 -7.12 4.67
C GLY A 246 -6.60 -7.93 3.38
N ILE A 247 -5.96 -9.10 3.28
CA ILE A 247 -6.02 -9.98 2.09
C ILE A 247 -7.47 -10.35 1.77
N VAL A 248 -8.26 -10.75 2.75
CA VAL A 248 -9.64 -11.21 2.52
C VAL A 248 -10.52 -10.05 2.02
N LEU A 249 -10.47 -8.89 2.67
CA LEU A 249 -11.23 -7.72 2.25
C LEU A 249 -10.74 -7.19 0.90
N GLY A 250 -9.45 -7.15 0.69
CA GLY A 250 -8.84 -6.74 -0.57
C GLY A 250 -9.25 -7.60 -1.77
N ASN A 251 -9.57 -8.88 -1.57
CA ASN A 251 -10.01 -9.78 -2.63
C ASN A 251 -11.54 -9.99 -2.67
N THR A 252 -12.28 -9.29 -1.79
CA THR A 252 -13.74 -9.27 -1.80
C THR A 252 -14.26 -8.18 -2.76
N LYS A 253 -15.38 -8.45 -3.43
CA LYS A 253 -16.08 -7.45 -4.24
C LYS A 253 -16.81 -6.47 -3.32
N ILE A 254 -16.24 -5.30 -3.16
CA ILE A 254 -16.75 -4.19 -2.36
C ILE A 254 -17.14 -3.05 -3.31
N SER A 255 -18.35 -2.50 -3.17
CA SER A 255 -18.74 -1.28 -3.88
C SER A 255 -17.83 -0.12 -3.47
N GLY A 256 -17.40 0.72 -4.41
CA GLY A 256 -16.53 1.85 -4.10
C GLY A 256 -15.10 1.48 -3.68
N LYS A 257 -14.61 0.30 -4.08
CA LYS A 257 -13.27 -0.19 -3.69
C LYS A 257 -12.16 0.80 -4.04
N THR A 258 -12.24 1.49 -5.17
CA THR A 258 -11.27 2.51 -5.59
C THR A 258 -11.19 3.65 -4.58
N ALA A 259 -12.33 4.13 -4.08
CA ALA A 259 -12.37 5.16 -3.04
C ALA A 259 -11.71 4.68 -1.73
N LEU A 260 -11.93 3.41 -1.35
CA LEU A 260 -11.25 2.80 -0.19
C LEU A 260 -9.73 2.74 -0.39
N VAL A 261 -9.26 2.36 -1.58
CA VAL A 261 -7.82 2.33 -1.90
C VAL A 261 -7.22 3.72 -1.74
N HIS A 262 -7.80 4.77 -2.35
CA HIS A 262 -7.29 6.14 -2.21
C HIS A 262 -7.31 6.64 -0.76
N PHE A 263 -8.35 6.29 -0.01
CA PHE A 263 -8.44 6.64 1.41
C PHE A 263 -7.32 5.98 2.23
N PHE A 264 -7.10 4.67 2.04
CA PHE A 264 -6.04 3.96 2.75
C PHE A 264 -4.64 4.32 2.26
N ASP A 265 -4.45 4.68 0.99
CA ASP A 265 -3.19 5.26 0.50
C ASP A 265 -2.85 6.55 1.28
N GLY A 266 -3.83 7.43 1.44
CA GLY A 266 -3.66 8.66 2.20
C GLY A 266 -3.32 8.41 3.68
N ILE A 267 -4.09 7.53 4.35
CA ILE A 267 -3.84 7.16 5.76
C ILE A 267 -2.47 6.50 5.92
N THR A 268 -2.12 5.54 5.05
CA THR A 268 -0.84 4.84 5.11
C THR A 268 0.32 5.80 4.87
N GLY A 269 0.20 6.69 3.89
CA GLY A 269 1.20 7.73 3.63
C GLY A 269 1.38 8.67 4.82
N PHE A 270 0.28 9.14 5.42
CA PHE A 270 0.33 9.97 6.64
C PHE A 270 0.95 9.21 7.81
N THR A 271 0.57 7.96 8.01
CA THR A 271 1.12 7.08 9.06
C THR A 271 2.61 6.85 8.86
N GLN A 272 3.07 6.63 7.64
CA GLN A 272 4.50 6.51 7.34
C GLN A 272 5.27 7.80 7.68
N ILE A 273 4.76 8.95 7.29
CA ILE A 273 5.34 10.25 7.67
C ILE A 273 5.48 10.34 9.19
N LEU A 274 4.38 10.08 9.91
CA LEU A 274 4.34 10.16 11.36
C LEU A 274 5.34 9.18 12.02
N LEU A 275 5.33 7.92 11.59
CA LEU A 275 6.23 6.88 12.07
C LEU A 275 7.70 7.26 11.87
N PHE A 276 8.11 7.49 10.64
CA PHE A 276 9.52 7.75 10.35
C PHE A 276 10.03 9.06 10.94
N PHE A 277 9.18 10.08 11.02
CA PHE A 277 9.51 11.31 11.70
C PHE A 277 9.68 11.09 13.21
N LEU A 278 8.73 10.38 13.84
CA LEU A 278 8.78 10.07 15.28
C LEU A 278 9.99 9.21 15.64
N LEU A 279 10.32 8.23 14.78
CA LEU A 279 11.53 7.41 14.91
C LEU A 279 12.80 8.26 14.86
N GLY A 280 12.84 9.23 13.95
CA GLY A 280 13.94 10.19 13.87
C GLY A 280 14.01 11.11 15.09
N LEU A 281 12.87 11.53 15.63
CA LEU A 281 12.76 12.39 16.81
C LEU A 281 13.33 11.71 18.09
N LEU A 282 13.15 10.38 18.22
CA LEU A 282 13.66 9.57 19.31
C LEU A 282 15.16 9.24 19.18
N ALA A 283 15.76 9.47 18.03
CA ALA A 283 17.16 9.15 17.81
C ALA A 283 18.08 10.24 18.38
N PHE A 284 19.17 9.82 19.02
CA PHE A 284 20.20 10.69 19.55
C PHE A 284 21.48 10.60 18.70
N PRO A 285 21.68 11.51 17.73
CA PRO A 285 22.87 11.52 16.88
C PRO A 285 24.20 11.53 17.62
N SER A 286 24.24 12.14 18.82
CA SER A 286 25.45 12.18 19.68
C SER A 286 25.92 10.79 20.15
N GLN A 287 25.01 9.84 20.26
CA GLN A 287 25.32 8.47 20.70
C GLN A 287 25.72 7.55 19.54
N MET A 288 25.39 7.92 18.29
CA MET A 288 25.64 7.09 17.11
C MET A 288 27.14 6.79 16.83
N PRO A 289 28.11 7.70 17.08
CA PRO A 289 29.52 7.39 16.81
C PRO A 289 30.05 6.16 17.54
N SER A 290 29.55 5.86 18.74
CA SER A 290 29.94 4.67 19.50
C SER A 290 29.27 3.39 19.00
N ILE A 291 28.11 3.51 18.36
CA ILE A 291 27.21 2.41 17.95
C ILE A 291 27.36 2.08 16.47
N ILE A 292 27.83 3.03 15.65
CA ILE A 292 27.86 2.89 14.20
C ILE A 292 28.72 1.72 13.71
N LEU A 293 29.82 1.43 14.41
CA LEU A 293 30.73 0.34 14.01
C LEU A 293 30.09 -1.05 14.21
N PRO A 294 29.54 -1.40 15.39
CA PRO A 294 28.81 -2.66 15.54
C PRO A 294 27.57 -2.72 14.63
N ALA A 295 26.80 -1.63 14.48
CA ALA A 295 25.65 -1.59 13.59
C ALA A 295 26.04 -1.81 12.12
N ALA A 296 27.13 -1.20 11.64
CA ALA A 296 27.65 -1.42 10.30
C ALA A 296 28.13 -2.86 10.08
N ALA A 297 28.80 -3.46 11.07
CA ALA A 297 29.23 -4.85 11.00
C ALA A 297 28.01 -5.80 10.88
N ILE A 298 26.95 -5.56 11.67
CA ILE A 298 25.70 -6.32 11.59
C ILE A 298 25.02 -6.10 10.22
N ALA A 299 24.93 -4.86 9.76
CA ALA A 299 24.31 -4.53 8.47
C ALA A 299 25.04 -5.22 7.29
N LEU A 300 26.37 -5.20 7.29
CA LEU A 300 27.17 -5.87 6.28
C LEU A 300 27.01 -7.40 6.33
N PHE A 301 27.08 -7.99 7.53
CA PHE A 301 26.84 -9.43 7.68
C PHE A 301 25.45 -9.84 7.23
N LEU A 302 24.45 -9.07 7.64
CA LEU A 302 23.04 -9.29 7.25
C LEU A 302 22.87 -9.25 5.72
N THR A 303 23.41 -8.23 5.06
CA THR A 303 23.26 -7.99 3.62
C THR A 303 24.01 -9.00 2.77
N PHE A 304 25.23 -9.37 3.16
CA PHE A 304 26.13 -10.18 2.32
C PHE A 304 26.21 -11.66 2.73
N VAL A 305 25.77 -12.01 3.95
CA VAL A 305 25.88 -13.38 4.46
C VAL A 305 24.52 -13.93 4.90
N ALA A 306 23.90 -13.38 5.93
CA ALA A 306 22.71 -13.97 6.54
C ALA A 306 21.52 -14.02 5.56
N ARG A 307 21.20 -12.91 4.92
CA ARG A 307 20.10 -12.81 3.97
C ARG A 307 20.34 -13.63 2.69
N PRO A 308 21.50 -13.54 2.00
CA PRO A 308 21.77 -14.39 0.84
C PRO A 308 21.75 -15.89 1.17
N ALA A 309 22.26 -16.31 2.32
CA ALA A 309 22.20 -17.69 2.75
C ALA A 309 20.76 -18.18 2.93
N ALA A 310 19.93 -17.43 3.67
CA ALA A 310 18.53 -17.77 3.90
C ALA A 310 17.74 -17.83 2.58
N VAL A 311 17.87 -16.82 1.72
CA VAL A 311 17.19 -16.78 0.42
C VAL A 311 17.65 -17.93 -0.48
N THR A 312 18.95 -18.23 -0.51
CA THR A 312 19.49 -19.33 -1.33
C THR A 312 18.95 -20.68 -0.88
N VAL A 313 19.02 -20.97 0.42
CA VAL A 313 18.56 -22.25 0.98
C VAL A 313 17.08 -22.48 0.66
N ILE A 314 16.27 -21.44 0.73
CA ILE A 314 14.81 -21.56 0.53
C ILE A 314 14.44 -21.50 -0.95
N MET A 315 14.96 -20.54 -1.71
CA MET A 315 14.50 -20.29 -3.07
C MET A 315 15.12 -21.21 -4.11
N LYS A 316 16.33 -21.73 -3.87
CA LYS A 316 17.01 -22.62 -4.81
C LYS A 316 16.26 -23.93 -5.09
N PRO A 317 15.68 -24.62 -4.08
CA PRO A 317 14.85 -25.81 -4.28
C PRO A 317 13.61 -25.57 -5.16
N PHE A 318 13.09 -24.34 -5.17
CA PHE A 318 11.96 -23.93 -6.02
C PHE A 318 12.40 -23.47 -7.43
N GLY A 319 13.65 -23.73 -7.83
CA GLY A 319 14.14 -23.44 -9.17
C GLY A 319 14.45 -21.96 -9.43
N ALA A 320 14.61 -21.12 -8.39
CA ALA A 320 14.95 -19.72 -8.56
C ALA A 320 16.32 -19.55 -9.24
N LYS A 321 16.42 -18.62 -10.17
CA LYS A 321 17.68 -18.28 -10.86
C LYS A 321 18.59 -17.50 -9.93
N TRP A 322 19.90 -17.65 -10.08
CA TRP A 322 20.89 -16.95 -9.24
C TRP A 322 20.71 -15.41 -9.28
N LYS A 323 20.38 -14.84 -10.43
CA LYS A 323 20.08 -13.40 -10.57
C LYS A 323 18.89 -12.98 -9.72
N GLN A 324 17.83 -13.82 -9.69
CA GLN A 324 16.64 -13.61 -8.86
C GLN A 324 16.97 -13.71 -7.37
N ILE A 325 17.73 -14.74 -6.96
CA ILE A 325 18.19 -14.93 -5.58
C ILE A 325 19.00 -13.71 -5.13
N ALA A 326 19.95 -13.26 -5.95
CA ALA A 326 20.78 -12.11 -5.66
C ALA A 326 19.95 -10.83 -5.49
N LEU A 327 18.95 -10.61 -6.37
CA LEU A 327 18.07 -9.43 -6.27
C LEU A 327 17.16 -9.49 -5.04
N ILE A 328 16.54 -10.64 -4.74
CA ILE A 328 15.71 -10.82 -3.53
C ILE A 328 16.55 -10.61 -2.27
N SER A 329 17.80 -11.09 -2.27
CA SER A 329 18.72 -10.91 -1.14
C SER A 329 19.06 -9.43 -0.94
N TRP A 330 19.36 -8.69 -2.02
CA TRP A 330 19.66 -7.26 -1.96
C TRP A 330 18.44 -6.42 -1.61
N ALA A 331 17.28 -6.76 -2.14
CA ALA A 331 16.01 -6.05 -1.91
C ALA A 331 15.41 -6.29 -0.52
N GLY A 332 16.05 -7.09 0.34
CA GLY A 332 15.65 -7.27 1.73
C GLY A 332 15.97 -6.04 2.59
N LEU A 333 15.41 -4.87 2.22
CA LEU A 333 15.59 -3.63 2.98
C LEU A 333 14.98 -3.75 4.36
N ARG A 334 15.56 -3.06 5.33
CA ARG A 334 15.01 -2.94 6.68
C ARG A 334 14.32 -1.58 6.80
N GLY A 335 13.17 -1.56 7.48
CA GLY A 335 12.33 -0.37 7.52
C GLY A 335 11.73 -0.08 8.88
N ALA A 336 10.55 0.57 8.88
CA ALA A 336 9.86 1.00 10.08
C ALA A 336 9.58 -0.14 11.05
N THR A 337 9.16 -1.30 10.56
CA THR A 337 8.83 -2.48 11.37
C THR A 337 9.95 -2.85 12.32
N SER A 338 11.20 -2.90 11.81
CA SER A 338 12.37 -3.21 12.65
C SER A 338 12.57 -2.18 13.75
N ILE A 339 12.38 -0.88 13.47
CA ILE A 339 12.58 0.17 14.48
C ILE A 339 11.42 0.15 15.49
N VAL A 340 10.18 -0.09 15.05
CA VAL A 340 9.03 -0.22 15.95
C VAL A 340 9.25 -1.37 16.94
N PHE A 341 9.74 -2.51 16.47
CA PHE A 341 10.04 -3.64 17.36
C PHE A 341 11.25 -3.36 18.26
N ALA A 342 12.22 -2.53 17.83
CA ALA A 342 13.30 -2.06 18.70
C ALA A 342 12.77 -1.13 19.80
N ILE A 343 11.81 -0.23 19.50
CA ILE A 343 11.14 0.61 20.52
C ILE A 343 10.38 -0.29 21.51
N MET A 344 9.63 -1.25 21.02
CA MET A 344 8.90 -2.21 21.85
C MET A 344 9.86 -2.94 22.80
N ALA A 345 11.03 -3.36 22.31
CA ALA A 345 12.07 -3.95 23.13
C ALA A 345 12.62 -2.97 24.18
N THR A 346 12.79 -1.71 23.81
CA THR A 346 13.31 -0.65 24.72
C THR A 346 12.31 -0.29 25.82
N VAL A 347 11.00 -0.36 25.54
CA VAL A 347 9.92 -0.10 26.52
C VAL A 347 9.70 -1.29 27.44
N ASP A 348 10.08 -2.50 27.01
CA ASP A 348 9.92 -3.72 27.81
C ASP A 348 10.87 -3.72 29.03
N ASP A 349 10.43 -4.30 30.14
CA ASP A 349 11.21 -4.39 31.40
C ASP A 349 12.41 -5.37 31.32
N ALA A 350 12.65 -5.99 30.18
CA ALA A 350 13.79 -6.89 29.97
C ALA A 350 15.10 -6.11 30.01
N TYR A 351 16.05 -6.58 30.85
CA TYR A 351 17.35 -5.93 30.95
C TYR A 351 18.17 -6.13 29.68
N MET A 352 18.63 -5.03 29.09
CA MET A 352 19.52 -4.99 27.94
C MET A 352 20.77 -4.19 28.28
N LYS A 353 21.95 -4.74 27.92
CA LYS A 353 23.24 -4.09 28.15
C LYS A 353 23.58 -3.11 27.02
N ASN A 354 23.17 -3.43 25.80
CA ASN A 354 23.46 -2.62 24.62
C ASN A 354 22.21 -1.81 24.21
N ASP A 355 22.44 -0.71 23.55
CA ASP A 355 21.37 0.14 23.02
C ASP A 355 20.80 -0.47 21.73
N VAL A 356 19.83 -1.36 21.91
CA VAL A 356 19.18 -2.08 20.79
C VAL A 356 18.48 -1.11 19.83
N PHE A 357 17.85 -0.04 20.36
CA PHE A 357 17.15 0.92 19.52
C PHE A 357 18.08 1.62 18.54
N HIS A 358 19.17 2.22 19.01
CA HIS A 358 20.09 2.94 18.14
C HIS A 358 20.92 2.00 17.22
N ILE A 359 21.22 0.78 17.66
CA ILE A 359 21.84 -0.25 16.78
C ILE A 359 20.93 -0.53 15.59
N VAL A 360 19.65 -0.86 15.86
CA VAL A 360 18.67 -1.17 14.82
C VAL A 360 18.39 0.05 13.95
N PHE A 361 18.27 1.24 14.55
CA PHE A 361 18.08 2.49 13.85
C PHE A 361 19.21 2.77 12.85
N CYS A 362 20.49 2.63 13.25
CA CYS A 362 21.63 2.77 12.35
C CYS A 362 21.61 1.72 11.22
N ILE A 363 21.25 0.47 11.51
CA ILE A 363 21.13 -0.58 10.48
C ILE A 363 20.06 -0.20 9.45
N VAL A 364 18.89 0.30 9.89
CA VAL A 364 17.82 0.73 9.00
C VAL A 364 18.23 1.92 8.15
N LEU A 365 18.89 2.93 8.74
CA LEU A 365 19.44 4.06 7.99
C LEU A 365 20.40 3.62 6.88
N MET A 366 21.32 2.71 7.20
CA MET A 366 22.26 2.17 6.20
C MET A 366 21.53 1.35 5.14
N SER A 367 20.54 0.55 5.53
CA SER A 367 19.77 -0.27 4.60
C SER A 367 18.96 0.60 3.62
N ILE A 368 18.17 1.54 4.11
CA ILE A 368 17.38 2.44 3.24
C ILE A 368 18.32 3.33 2.42
N GLY A 369 19.32 3.94 3.06
CA GLY A 369 20.23 4.91 2.41
C GLY A 369 21.13 4.28 1.35
N ILE A 370 21.74 3.12 1.63
CA ILE A 370 22.71 2.48 0.73
C ILE A 370 22.02 1.46 -0.18
N GLN A 371 21.41 0.43 0.41
CA GLN A 371 20.80 -0.64 -0.38
C GLN A 371 19.60 -0.13 -1.20
N GLY A 372 18.74 0.73 -0.60
CA GLY A 372 17.58 1.30 -1.29
C GLY A 372 18.00 2.16 -2.49
N THR A 373 18.96 3.06 -2.31
CA THR A 373 19.46 3.92 -3.40
C THR A 373 20.15 3.13 -4.52
N LEU A 374 20.86 2.06 -4.18
CA LEU A 374 21.58 1.23 -5.16
C LEU A 374 20.69 0.15 -5.80
N LEU A 375 19.46 -0.07 -5.31
CA LEU A 375 18.56 -1.11 -5.81
C LEU A 375 18.30 -1.05 -7.33
N PRO A 376 18.01 0.12 -7.94
CA PRO A 376 17.81 0.20 -9.40
C PRO A 376 19.05 -0.17 -10.20
N LEU A 377 20.22 0.25 -9.74
CA LEU A 377 21.49 -0.08 -10.38
C LEU A 377 21.77 -1.59 -10.28
N PHE A 378 21.49 -2.19 -9.12
CA PHE A 378 21.66 -3.61 -8.89
C PHE A 378 20.70 -4.45 -9.74
N ALA A 379 19.42 -4.06 -9.82
CA ALA A 379 18.41 -4.69 -10.67
C ALA A 379 18.82 -4.64 -12.15
N LYS A 380 19.31 -3.49 -12.62
CA LYS A 380 19.82 -3.32 -13.99
C LYS A 380 21.05 -4.18 -14.26
N LYS A 381 22.04 -4.19 -13.36
CA LYS A 381 23.28 -4.97 -13.51
C LYS A 381 23.01 -6.48 -13.54
N LEU A 382 22.01 -6.95 -12.81
CA LEU A 382 21.57 -8.34 -12.82
C LEU A 382 20.68 -8.71 -14.01
N ASP A 383 20.33 -7.76 -14.88
CA ASP A 383 19.38 -7.98 -15.98
C ASP A 383 18.02 -8.53 -15.47
N MET A 384 17.52 -7.93 -14.39
CA MET A 384 16.28 -8.31 -13.72
C MET A 384 15.14 -7.32 -13.98
N ILE A 385 15.35 -6.34 -14.86
CA ILE A 385 14.31 -5.39 -15.30
C ILE A 385 13.54 -6.02 -16.45
N ASP A 386 12.22 -5.89 -16.39
CA ASP A 386 11.30 -6.32 -17.43
C ASP A 386 10.81 -5.10 -18.23
N ASP A 387 11.26 -4.99 -19.46
CA ASP A 387 10.89 -3.88 -20.37
C ASP A 387 9.64 -4.19 -21.21
N GLU A 388 9.14 -5.44 -21.19
CA GLU A 388 8.03 -5.89 -22.04
C GLU A 388 6.66 -5.81 -21.35
N GLU A 389 6.60 -5.80 -20.03
CA GLU A 389 5.34 -5.63 -19.29
C GLU A 389 5.15 -4.17 -18.86
N ASN A 390 3.92 -3.68 -18.98
CA ASN A 390 3.52 -2.36 -18.48
C ASN A 390 4.02 -2.17 -17.05
N VAL A 391 4.89 -1.18 -16.90
CA VAL A 391 5.43 -0.73 -15.62
C VAL A 391 4.24 -0.44 -14.71
N MET A 392 4.15 -1.10 -13.55
CA MET A 392 3.19 -0.86 -12.48
C MET A 392 1.95 -1.77 -12.42
N LYS A 393 2.13 -3.08 -12.50
CA LYS A 393 1.16 -4.00 -11.89
C LYS A 393 1.72 -4.59 -10.60
N THR A 394 2.01 -3.74 -9.61
CA THR A 394 2.08 -4.19 -8.22
C THR A 394 0.66 -4.45 -7.72
N PHE A 395 0.52 -5.28 -6.68
CA PHE A 395 -0.77 -5.60 -6.09
C PHE A 395 -1.59 -4.36 -5.69
N ASN A 396 -0.92 -3.23 -5.40
CA ASN A 396 -1.54 -1.98 -4.97
C ASN A 396 -1.95 -1.03 -6.11
N ASP A 397 -1.56 -1.31 -7.35
CA ASP A 397 -1.99 -0.48 -8.48
C ASP A 397 -3.45 -0.79 -8.85
N TYR A 398 -4.34 -0.25 -8.04
CA TYR A 398 -5.74 -0.02 -8.40
C TYR A 398 -5.89 1.32 -9.14
N SER A 399 -4.87 1.78 -9.85
CA SER A 399 -5.08 2.80 -10.84
C SER A 399 -5.97 2.19 -11.91
N ASP A 400 -7.26 2.49 -11.84
CA ASP A 400 -8.20 2.34 -12.95
C ASP A 400 -7.84 3.29 -14.11
N GLU A 401 -6.58 3.53 -14.31
CA GLU A 401 -6.03 4.07 -15.54
C GLU A 401 -6.08 2.97 -16.60
N THR A 402 -7.29 2.51 -16.85
CA THR A 402 -7.53 1.84 -18.12
C THR A 402 -7.34 2.91 -19.18
N GLU A 403 -6.29 2.78 -19.99
CA GLU A 403 -6.09 3.57 -21.21
C GLU A 403 -7.36 3.58 -22.10
N VAL A 404 -8.36 2.80 -21.71
CA VAL A 404 -9.61 2.58 -22.42
C VAL A 404 -10.79 2.72 -21.46
N GLN A 405 -11.62 3.71 -21.68
CA GLN A 405 -12.90 3.88 -20.97
C GLN A 405 -14.02 3.17 -21.74
N PHE A 406 -14.95 2.54 -21.00
CA PHE A 406 -16.12 1.90 -21.59
C PHE A 406 -17.38 2.74 -21.37
N ILE A 407 -18.02 3.11 -22.48
CA ILE A 407 -19.27 3.87 -22.51
C ILE A 407 -20.40 2.91 -22.86
N LYS A 408 -21.45 2.85 -22.04
CA LYS A 408 -22.67 2.08 -22.34
C LYS A 408 -23.74 3.01 -22.88
N LEU A 409 -24.24 2.72 -24.09
CA LEU A 409 -25.29 3.46 -24.72
C LEU A 409 -26.46 2.53 -25.05
N SER A 410 -27.66 2.89 -24.57
CA SER A 410 -28.90 2.19 -24.96
C SER A 410 -29.41 2.75 -26.28
N VAL A 411 -29.64 1.89 -27.25
CA VAL A 411 -30.12 2.28 -28.58
C VAL A 411 -31.63 2.46 -28.54
N GLN A 412 -32.09 3.71 -28.61
CA GLN A 412 -33.51 4.04 -28.68
C GLN A 412 -34.06 3.73 -30.09
N PRO A 413 -35.39 3.53 -30.23
CA PRO A 413 -35.99 3.26 -31.55
C PRO A 413 -35.76 4.36 -32.59
N ASP A 414 -35.61 5.61 -32.14
CA ASP A 414 -35.34 6.80 -32.95
C ASP A 414 -33.84 7.05 -33.19
N SER A 415 -32.98 6.18 -32.64
CA SER A 415 -31.53 6.28 -32.82
C SER A 415 -31.09 6.09 -34.27
N ASN A 416 -30.20 6.94 -34.76
CA ASN A 416 -29.57 6.81 -36.07
C ASN A 416 -28.76 5.51 -36.26
N TRP A 417 -28.55 4.74 -35.18
CA TRP A 417 -27.83 3.46 -35.20
C TRP A 417 -28.78 2.27 -35.32
N ALA A 418 -30.05 2.46 -34.97
CA ALA A 418 -31.03 1.36 -35.05
C ALA A 418 -31.20 0.87 -36.49
N GLY A 419 -31.08 -0.44 -36.70
CA GLY A 419 -31.20 -1.08 -38.00
C GLY A 419 -29.98 -0.98 -38.90
N ARG A 420 -28.87 -0.31 -38.49
CA ARG A 420 -27.64 -0.20 -39.31
C ARG A 420 -26.58 -1.22 -38.87
N LYS A 421 -25.74 -1.61 -39.82
CA LYS A 421 -24.54 -2.42 -39.52
C LYS A 421 -23.45 -1.52 -38.95
N ILE A 422 -22.63 -2.06 -38.08
CA ILE A 422 -21.55 -1.31 -37.39
C ILE A 422 -20.62 -0.65 -38.42
N LYS A 423 -20.26 -1.34 -39.51
CA LYS A 423 -19.41 -0.79 -40.57
C LYS A 423 -19.98 0.43 -41.28
N ASP A 424 -21.31 0.58 -41.26
CA ASP A 424 -22.03 1.64 -41.96
C ASP A 424 -22.32 2.86 -41.04
N ILE A 425 -21.88 2.79 -39.79
CA ILE A 425 -21.99 3.88 -38.77
C ILE A 425 -20.65 4.61 -38.69
N PRO A 426 -20.63 5.93 -38.94
CA PRO A 426 -19.41 6.72 -38.83
C PRO A 426 -19.10 6.97 -37.36
N PHE A 427 -18.32 6.07 -36.73
CA PHE A 427 -17.80 6.33 -35.38
C PHE A 427 -16.62 7.31 -35.43
N PRO A 428 -16.50 8.23 -34.46
CA PRO A 428 -15.30 9.03 -34.30
C PRO A 428 -14.03 8.17 -34.20
N ARG A 429 -12.89 8.72 -34.63
CA ARG A 429 -11.59 8.03 -34.47
C ARG A 429 -11.33 7.77 -32.98
N GLY A 430 -10.93 6.56 -32.63
CA GLY A 430 -10.67 6.16 -31.24
C GLY A 430 -11.86 5.53 -30.51
N LEU A 431 -13.05 5.45 -31.12
CA LEU A 431 -14.19 4.69 -30.59
C LEU A 431 -14.33 3.35 -31.28
N LEU A 432 -14.48 2.27 -30.50
CA LEU A 432 -14.70 0.92 -30.99
C LEU A 432 -15.89 0.29 -30.26
N VAL A 433 -16.80 -0.34 -31.01
CA VAL A 433 -17.86 -1.17 -30.43
C VAL A 433 -17.26 -2.49 -30.00
N VAL A 434 -17.17 -2.72 -28.68
CA VAL A 434 -16.53 -3.93 -28.11
C VAL A 434 -17.53 -5.01 -27.73
N MET A 435 -18.78 -4.63 -27.46
CA MET A 435 -19.83 -5.58 -27.08
C MET A 435 -21.22 -4.98 -27.31
N ILE A 436 -22.17 -5.83 -27.67
CA ILE A 436 -23.61 -5.50 -27.68
C ILE A 436 -24.30 -6.44 -26.71
N LEU A 437 -25.13 -5.87 -25.84
CA LEU A 437 -26.02 -6.62 -24.96
C LEU A 437 -27.42 -6.55 -25.55
N ARG A 438 -27.95 -7.70 -25.98
CA ARG A 438 -29.30 -7.85 -26.53
C ARG A 438 -30.04 -8.90 -25.69
N ASP A 439 -31.18 -8.57 -25.11
CA ASP A 439 -31.99 -9.50 -24.29
C ASP A 439 -31.18 -10.27 -23.24
N LYS A 440 -30.22 -9.60 -22.59
CA LYS A 440 -29.23 -10.14 -21.63
C LYS A 440 -28.14 -11.03 -22.24
N GLU A 441 -28.16 -11.30 -23.53
CA GLU A 441 -27.06 -12.02 -24.23
C GLU A 441 -25.93 -11.06 -24.61
N LYS A 442 -24.69 -11.55 -24.52
CA LYS A 442 -23.49 -10.81 -24.91
C LYS A 442 -23.10 -11.18 -26.31
N ILE A 443 -23.16 -10.22 -27.23
CA ILE A 443 -22.74 -10.38 -28.62
C ILE A 443 -21.40 -9.70 -28.83
N ILE A 444 -20.39 -10.45 -29.29
CA ILE A 444 -19.12 -9.86 -29.75
C ILE A 444 -19.36 -9.35 -31.17
N PRO A 445 -19.31 -8.03 -31.40
CA PRO A 445 -19.70 -7.48 -32.68
C PRO A 445 -18.60 -7.61 -33.72
N THR A 446 -19.04 -7.72 -34.99
CA THR A 446 -18.19 -7.55 -36.17
C THR A 446 -18.71 -6.38 -36.99
N GLY A 447 -17.97 -5.91 -37.98
CA GLY A 447 -18.45 -4.84 -38.87
C GLY A 447 -19.77 -5.18 -39.57
N LYS A 448 -20.15 -6.47 -39.71
CA LYS A 448 -21.42 -6.94 -40.30
C LYS A 448 -22.56 -7.04 -39.31
N THR A 449 -22.27 -6.92 -37.98
CA THR A 449 -23.29 -7.00 -36.94
C THR A 449 -24.23 -5.80 -37.02
N GLN A 450 -25.54 -6.06 -37.02
CA GLN A 450 -26.58 -5.03 -37.05
C GLN A 450 -26.97 -4.65 -35.64
N ILE A 451 -27.01 -3.36 -35.37
CA ILE A 451 -27.48 -2.78 -34.08
C ILE A 451 -29.01 -2.66 -34.17
N LEU A 452 -29.73 -3.14 -33.18
CA LEU A 452 -31.18 -3.07 -33.09
C LEU A 452 -31.63 -2.08 -32.00
N ALA A 453 -32.86 -1.60 -32.15
CA ALA A 453 -33.50 -0.83 -31.07
C ALA A 453 -33.63 -1.71 -29.82
N GLY A 454 -33.31 -1.17 -28.66
CA GLY A 454 -33.26 -1.91 -27.38
C GLY A 454 -31.90 -2.51 -27.03
N ASP A 455 -30.95 -2.57 -28.00
CA ASP A 455 -29.59 -3.00 -27.69
C ASP A 455 -28.89 -2.03 -26.73
N VAL A 456 -28.04 -2.57 -25.86
CA VAL A 456 -27.06 -1.79 -25.12
C VAL A 456 -25.68 -1.99 -25.77
N VAL A 457 -25.22 -0.97 -26.45
CA VAL A 457 -23.92 -0.96 -27.11
C VAL A 457 -22.84 -0.50 -26.12
N VAL A 458 -21.78 -1.28 -25.98
CA VAL A 458 -20.60 -0.93 -25.18
C VAL A 458 -19.50 -0.48 -26.13
N LEU A 459 -19.14 0.79 -26.01
CA LEU A 459 -18.04 1.41 -26.76
C LEU A 459 -16.80 1.45 -25.89
N SER A 460 -15.64 1.24 -26.47
CA SER A 460 -14.36 1.65 -25.87
C SER A 460 -13.91 2.98 -26.46
N ALA A 461 -13.42 3.84 -25.59
CA ALA A 461 -12.79 5.11 -25.96
C ALA A 461 -11.40 5.16 -25.31
N ALA A 462 -10.43 5.83 -25.93
CA ALA A 462 -9.18 6.15 -25.26
C ALA A 462 -9.47 7.00 -24.03
N GLY A 463 -8.82 6.70 -22.92
CA GLY A 463 -8.94 7.50 -21.69
C GLY A 463 -8.49 8.94 -21.99
N PHE A 464 -9.25 9.90 -21.54
CA PHE A 464 -8.89 11.30 -21.66
C PHE A 464 -7.99 11.66 -20.47
N TYR A 465 -6.72 11.94 -20.76
CA TYR A 465 -5.75 12.49 -19.83
C TYR A 465 -5.56 13.95 -20.20
N ASP A 466 -6.05 14.83 -19.39
CA ASP A 466 -5.85 16.26 -19.59
C ASP A 466 -5.10 16.87 -18.41
N ASP A 467 -3.92 17.44 -18.68
CA ASP A 467 -3.21 18.34 -17.77
C ASP A 467 -3.83 19.74 -17.76
N SER A 468 -4.80 20.01 -18.62
CA SER A 468 -5.60 21.24 -18.62
C SER A 468 -6.72 21.10 -17.58
N HIS A 469 -6.80 22.05 -16.67
CA HIS A 469 -7.80 22.07 -15.59
C HIS A 469 -9.20 22.38 -16.14
N PHE A 470 -9.91 21.38 -16.66
CA PHE A 470 -11.34 21.52 -16.89
C PHE A 470 -12.07 21.59 -15.57
N VAL A 471 -12.57 22.75 -15.23
CA VAL A 471 -13.42 22.94 -14.07
C VAL A 471 -14.86 22.61 -14.46
N LEU A 472 -15.40 21.53 -13.89
CA LEU A 472 -16.82 21.23 -13.99
C LEU A 472 -17.56 21.91 -12.85
N SER A 473 -18.50 22.78 -13.16
CA SER A 473 -19.38 23.43 -12.18
C SER A 473 -20.81 22.89 -12.29
N GLU A 474 -21.46 22.67 -11.15
CA GLU A 474 -22.88 22.31 -11.11
C GLU A 474 -23.71 23.58 -10.87
N MET A 475 -24.71 23.79 -11.71
CA MET A 475 -25.66 24.90 -11.62
C MET A 475 -27.08 24.36 -11.51
N ASN A 476 -27.78 24.72 -10.46
CA ASN A 476 -29.20 24.37 -10.29
C ASN A 476 -30.08 25.40 -11.02
N LEU A 477 -31.01 24.92 -11.86
CA LEU A 477 -31.98 25.77 -12.52
C LEU A 477 -33.21 25.95 -11.63
N ASP A 478 -33.34 27.11 -11.05
CA ASP A 478 -34.57 27.52 -10.37
C ASP A 478 -35.59 28.09 -11.36
N LYS A 479 -36.82 28.35 -10.90
CA LYS A 479 -37.93 28.86 -11.72
C LYS A 479 -37.66 30.25 -12.30
N HIS A 480 -36.78 31.03 -11.67
CA HIS A 480 -36.50 32.43 -12.07
C HIS A 480 -35.23 32.53 -12.92
N HIS A 481 -34.51 31.41 -13.14
CA HIS A 481 -33.33 31.41 -13.96
C HIS A 481 -33.68 31.66 -15.43
N GLU A 482 -32.95 32.57 -16.08
CA GLU A 482 -33.19 32.99 -17.47
C GLU A 482 -33.18 31.86 -18.51
N TRP A 483 -32.49 30.74 -18.20
CA TRP A 483 -32.41 29.57 -19.08
C TRP A 483 -33.55 28.57 -18.86
N CYS A 484 -34.36 28.79 -17.82
CA CYS A 484 -35.47 27.86 -17.55
C CYS A 484 -36.55 27.99 -18.65
N GLY A 485 -36.86 26.88 -19.30
CA GLY A 485 -37.83 26.82 -20.40
C GLY A 485 -37.24 27.05 -21.81
N LEU A 486 -35.98 27.44 -21.92
CA LEU A 486 -35.28 27.58 -23.20
C LEU A 486 -34.74 26.22 -23.70
N LYS A 487 -34.53 26.11 -25.00
CA LYS A 487 -33.77 25.00 -25.59
C LYS A 487 -32.30 25.24 -25.40
N VAL A 488 -31.51 24.15 -25.30
CA VAL A 488 -30.05 24.25 -25.18
C VAL A 488 -29.44 25.06 -26.35
N SER A 489 -30.01 24.96 -27.55
CA SER A 489 -29.58 25.76 -28.72
C SER A 489 -29.92 27.26 -28.65
N GLU A 490 -30.78 27.66 -27.73
CA GLU A 490 -31.23 29.06 -27.58
C GLU A 490 -30.44 29.78 -26.48
N ILE A 491 -29.56 29.05 -25.77
CA ILE A 491 -28.74 29.57 -24.68
C ILE A 491 -27.45 30.16 -25.23
N THR A 492 -27.18 31.40 -24.89
CA THR A 492 -25.90 32.05 -25.19
C THR A 492 -24.94 31.80 -24.02
N MET A 493 -23.89 31.06 -24.27
CA MET A 493 -22.80 30.81 -23.33
C MET A 493 -21.50 31.45 -23.84
N SER A 494 -20.51 31.62 -22.98
CA SER A 494 -19.16 32.02 -23.40
C SER A 494 -18.55 31.00 -24.36
N GLU A 495 -17.65 31.41 -25.24
CA GLU A 495 -17.04 30.50 -26.25
C GLU A 495 -16.35 29.29 -25.63
N ASP A 496 -15.88 29.39 -24.37
CA ASP A 496 -15.18 28.34 -23.63
C ASP A 496 -16.08 27.56 -22.67
N SER A 497 -17.40 27.71 -22.74
CA SER A 497 -18.34 27.02 -21.85
C SER A 497 -19.26 26.10 -22.62
N LEU A 498 -19.49 24.89 -22.07
CA LEU A 498 -20.39 23.88 -22.65
C LEU A 498 -21.19 23.19 -21.56
N ILE A 499 -22.50 22.99 -21.80
CA ILE A 499 -23.30 22.09 -20.95
C ILE A 499 -22.96 20.65 -21.31
N VAL A 500 -22.28 19.96 -20.39
CA VAL A 500 -21.79 18.57 -20.60
C VAL A 500 -22.89 17.56 -20.27
N MET A 501 -23.68 17.87 -19.23
CA MET A 501 -24.67 16.94 -18.69
C MET A 501 -25.81 17.69 -17.99
N ILE A 502 -27.00 17.14 -18.04
CA ILE A 502 -28.17 17.63 -17.31
C ILE A 502 -28.69 16.51 -16.42
N LYS A 503 -28.78 16.76 -15.11
CA LYS A 503 -29.44 15.85 -14.16
C LYS A 503 -30.87 16.32 -13.95
N ARG A 504 -31.85 15.48 -14.29
CA ARG A 504 -33.28 15.74 -14.13
C ARG A 504 -33.93 14.60 -13.34
N GLN A 505 -34.42 14.86 -12.15
CA GLN A 505 -35.10 13.86 -11.28
C GLN A 505 -34.27 12.57 -11.13
N GLY A 506 -32.95 12.71 -10.88
CA GLY A 506 -32.05 11.58 -10.71
C GLY A 506 -31.64 10.86 -12.01
N ARG A 507 -32.11 11.31 -13.19
CA ARG A 507 -31.70 10.79 -14.50
C ARG A 507 -30.71 11.72 -15.16
N ILE A 508 -29.71 11.14 -15.80
CA ILE A 508 -28.70 11.86 -16.58
C ILE A 508 -29.22 12.00 -18.02
N LEU A 509 -29.25 13.23 -18.51
CA LEU A 509 -29.60 13.56 -19.89
C LEU A 509 -28.37 14.15 -20.58
N ILE A 510 -28.04 13.64 -21.76
CA ILE A 510 -27.00 14.25 -22.61
C ILE A 510 -27.65 15.43 -23.32
N PRO A 511 -27.08 16.66 -23.20
CA PRO A 511 -27.64 17.85 -23.82
C PRO A 511 -27.58 17.72 -25.35
N ASN A 512 -28.65 18.11 -26.01
CA ASN A 512 -28.71 18.32 -27.43
C ASN A 512 -29.46 19.64 -27.70
N GLY A 513 -29.21 20.27 -28.84
CA GLY A 513 -29.76 21.57 -29.16
C GLY A 513 -31.29 21.65 -29.06
N ARG A 514 -32.05 20.54 -29.16
CA ARG A 514 -33.52 20.47 -29.09
C ARG A 514 -34.03 20.27 -27.67
N LEU A 515 -33.17 19.89 -26.73
CA LEU A 515 -33.57 19.62 -25.36
C LEU A 515 -33.95 20.93 -24.67
N ARG A 516 -35.16 20.96 -24.10
CA ARG A 516 -35.65 22.10 -23.32
C ARG A 516 -35.34 21.93 -21.85
N LEU A 517 -34.69 22.95 -21.27
CA LEU A 517 -34.36 22.98 -19.85
C LEU A 517 -35.62 23.19 -19.01
N LYS A 518 -35.67 22.59 -17.83
CA LYS A 518 -36.82 22.66 -16.92
C LYS A 518 -36.36 23.08 -15.52
N GLU A 519 -37.30 23.63 -14.77
CA GLU A 519 -37.11 23.86 -13.34
C GLU A 519 -36.70 22.57 -12.64
N GLY A 520 -35.70 22.65 -11.74
CA GLY A 520 -35.12 21.53 -11.01
C GLY A 520 -34.06 20.73 -11.80
N ASP A 521 -33.70 21.17 -13.01
CA ASP A 521 -32.53 20.60 -13.70
C ASP A 521 -31.26 21.06 -13.04
N VAL A 522 -30.30 20.15 -12.86
CA VAL A 522 -28.92 20.46 -12.47
C VAL A 522 -28.06 20.35 -13.71
N LEU A 523 -27.52 21.47 -14.16
CA LEU A 523 -26.63 21.53 -15.30
C LEU A 523 -25.19 21.32 -14.84
N VAL A 524 -24.45 20.48 -15.51
CA VAL A 524 -22.99 20.38 -15.35
C VAL A 524 -22.36 21.09 -16.55
N VAL A 525 -21.63 22.16 -16.26
CA VAL A 525 -21.06 23.06 -17.26
C VAL A 525 -19.55 23.04 -17.13
N THR A 526 -18.84 22.99 -18.28
CA THR A 526 -17.39 23.24 -18.30
C THR A 526 -17.18 24.75 -18.38
N SER A 527 -16.19 25.24 -17.65
CA SER A 527 -15.56 26.55 -17.88
C SER A 527 -14.09 26.30 -18.16
N GLY A 528 -13.61 26.75 -19.32
CA GLY A 528 -12.21 26.73 -19.66
C GLY A 528 -11.44 27.80 -18.91
#